data_7abf92719ba162819d336d9c4a3b2aa8
#
_entry.id   7abf92719ba162819d336d9c4a3b2aa8
#
_cell.length_a   1.000
_cell.length_b   1.000
_cell.length_c   1.000
_cell.angle_alpha   90.00
_cell.angle_beta   90.00
_cell.angle_gamma   90.00
#
_symmetry.space_group_name_H-M   'P 1'
#
loop_
_entity.id
_entity.type
_entity.pdbx_description
1 polymer ?
#
loop_
_entity_poly.entity_id
_entity_poly.type
_entity_poly.pdbx_seq_one_letter_code
_entity_poly.pdbx_strand_id
1 'polypeptide(L)'
;AGKVTKAANCTEKGIRTYTCQSCSITRTEDIPALGHKAVTDAAVAATCETDGKTEGSHCSVCGKVLTEQKTIKATGHDWDEGKITKAATCEEKGVKTYTCRTCKKTRTEDVPALGHQAVTDAAVAATCETDGKTEGSHCSVCGKVLVKQETVKATGHKPVTDAAVAATCETDGKTEGSHCSACGK
;
A
#
# COMPACT_ATOMS: atom_id res chain seq x y z
N ALA A 1 -26.90 -70.82 -28.86
CA ALA A 1 -26.19 -69.81 -28.05
C ALA A 1 -27.23 -68.81 -27.52
N GLY A 2 -27.14 -68.36 -26.24
CA GLY A 2 -28.02 -67.41 -25.69
C GLY A 2 -27.70 -65.96 -26.24
N LYS A 3 -28.75 -65.15 -26.47
CA LYS A 3 -28.65 -63.77 -26.92
C LYS A 3 -28.78 -62.84 -25.71
N VAL A 4 -27.92 -61.85 -25.58
CA VAL A 4 -28.08 -60.80 -24.58
C VAL A 4 -29.28 -59.93 -25.00
N THR A 5 -30.37 -60.00 -24.21
CA THR A 5 -31.61 -59.25 -24.45
C THR A 5 -31.69 -57.95 -23.61
N LYS A 6 -30.97 -57.91 -22.47
CA LYS A 6 -30.72 -56.71 -21.69
C LYS A 6 -29.23 -56.71 -21.30
N ALA A 7 -28.49 -55.70 -21.69
CA ALA A 7 -27.13 -55.52 -21.23
C ALA A 7 -27.10 -55.17 -19.74
N ALA A 8 -26.11 -55.71 -18.99
CA ALA A 8 -25.84 -55.25 -17.64
C ALA A 8 -25.24 -53.86 -17.67
N ASN A 9 -25.55 -53.04 -16.69
CA ASN A 9 -24.87 -51.75 -16.43
C ASN A 9 -24.18 -51.78 -15.05
N CYS A 10 -23.69 -50.66 -14.58
CA CYS A 10 -22.96 -50.62 -13.32
C CYS A 10 -23.77 -51.08 -12.11
N THR A 11 -25.11 -50.91 -12.11
CA THR A 11 -25.95 -51.17 -10.96
C THR A 11 -27.02 -52.22 -11.21
N GLU A 12 -27.37 -52.42 -12.47
CA GLU A 12 -28.44 -53.39 -12.84
C GLU A 12 -27.86 -54.60 -13.54
N LYS A 13 -28.45 -55.74 -13.22
CA LYS A 13 -28.22 -56.99 -13.91
C LYS A 13 -28.68 -56.94 -15.35
N GLY A 14 -27.96 -57.55 -16.26
CA GLY A 14 -28.37 -57.87 -17.62
C GLY A 14 -29.14 -59.16 -17.66
N ILE A 15 -29.70 -59.48 -18.84
CA ILE A 15 -30.46 -60.72 -19.11
C ILE A 15 -29.91 -61.36 -20.40
N ARG A 16 -29.59 -62.64 -20.33
CA ARG A 16 -29.30 -63.49 -21.48
C ARG A 16 -30.48 -64.42 -21.67
N THR A 17 -31.06 -64.45 -22.86
CA THR A 17 -32.21 -65.30 -23.21
C THR A 17 -31.72 -66.40 -24.13
N TYR A 18 -32.12 -67.61 -23.79
CA TYR A 18 -31.89 -68.79 -24.58
C TYR A 18 -33.27 -69.27 -25.13
N THR A 19 -33.35 -69.52 -26.42
CA THR A 19 -34.55 -70.05 -27.09
C THR A 19 -34.32 -71.46 -27.57
N CYS A 20 -35.19 -72.42 -27.22
CA CYS A 20 -35.19 -73.72 -27.72
C CYS A 20 -35.52 -73.70 -29.21
N GLN A 21 -34.67 -74.32 -30.05
CA GLN A 21 -34.90 -74.34 -31.51
C GLN A 21 -36.07 -75.26 -31.95
N SER A 22 -36.37 -76.26 -31.13
CA SER A 22 -37.44 -77.26 -31.45
C SER A 22 -38.80 -76.84 -30.95
N CYS A 23 -38.93 -76.13 -29.80
CA CYS A 23 -40.20 -75.85 -29.16
C CYS A 23 -40.40 -74.33 -28.84
N SER A 24 -39.47 -73.48 -29.23
CA SER A 24 -39.51 -72.04 -29.03
C SER A 24 -39.66 -71.54 -27.55
N ILE A 25 -39.56 -72.51 -26.60
CA ILE A 25 -39.58 -72.12 -25.15
C ILE A 25 -38.29 -71.34 -24.85
N THR A 26 -38.44 -70.27 -24.08
CA THR A 26 -37.32 -69.41 -23.65
C THR A 26 -36.99 -69.63 -22.17
N ARG A 27 -35.68 -69.51 -21.83
CA ARG A 27 -35.20 -69.41 -20.47
C ARG A 27 -34.27 -68.17 -20.38
N THR A 28 -34.28 -67.56 -19.26
CA THR A 28 -33.43 -66.38 -18.99
C THR A 28 -32.35 -66.75 -17.97
N GLU A 29 -31.20 -66.07 -18.09
CA GLU A 29 -30.09 -66.15 -17.16
C GLU A 29 -29.69 -64.72 -16.84
N ASP A 30 -29.48 -64.42 -15.56
CA ASP A 30 -29.00 -63.12 -15.10
C ASP A 30 -27.51 -62.94 -15.47
N ILE A 31 -27.19 -61.78 -16.04
CA ILE A 31 -25.82 -61.32 -16.19
C ILE A 31 -25.54 -60.38 -15.00
N PRO A 32 -24.59 -60.67 -14.13
CA PRO A 32 -24.29 -59.79 -12.98
C PRO A 32 -24.08 -58.36 -13.39
N ALA A 33 -24.50 -57.41 -12.54
CA ALA A 33 -24.18 -55.98 -12.70
C ALA A 33 -22.66 -55.78 -12.73
N LEU A 34 -22.19 -54.83 -13.54
CA LEU A 34 -20.76 -54.63 -13.79
C LEU A 34 -20.04 -54.05 -12.58
N GLY A 35 -20.78 -53.45 -11.63
CA GLY A 35 -20.21 -52.65 -10.54
C GLY A 35 -19.69 -51.30 -11.04
N HIS A 36 -19.25 -50.46 -10.13
CA HIS A 36 -18.59 -49.21 -10.46
C HIS A 36 -17.08 -49.41 -10.55
N LYS A 37 -16.48 -48.92 -11.64
CA LYS A 37 -15.03 -48.92 -11.83
C LYS A 37 -14.50 -47.52 -11.48
N ALA A 38 -13.93 -47.39 -10.29
CA ALA A 38 -13.43 -46.10 -9.79
C ALA A 38 -12.22 -45.60 -10.58
N VAL A 39 -12.25 -44.30 -10.89
CA VAL A 39 -11.11 -43.52 -11.37
C VAL A 39 -10.95 -42.35 -10.41
N THR A 40 -9.73 -42.09 -10.03
CA THR A 40 -9.38 -40.98 -9.09
C THR A 40 -9.45 -39.62 -9.78
N ASP A 41 -10.14 -38.69 -9.16
CA ASP A 41 -10.09 -37.25 -9.47
C ASP A 41 -9.04 -36.64 -8.57
N ALA A 42 -7.93 -36.18 -9.13
CA ALA A 42 -6.79 -35.70 -8.38
C ALA A 42 -7.15 -34.46 -7.51
N ALA A 43 -6.52 -34.38 -6.35
CA ALA A 43 -6.58 -33.17 -5.50
C ALA A 43 -5.92 -31.99 -6.20
N VAL A 44 -6.45 -30.82 -5.95
CA VAL A 44 -5.88 -29.53 -6.37
C VAL A 44 -5.57 -28.73 -5.10
N ALA A 45 -4.31 -28.33 -4.91
CA ALA A 45 -3.94 -27.53 -3.76
C ALA A 45 -4.57 -26.12 -3.83
N ALA A 46 -5.04 -25.61 -2.70
CA ALA A 46 -5.44 -24.21 -2.60
C ALA A 46 -4.21 -23.31 -2.70
N THR A 47 -4.39 -22.15 -3.31
CA THR A 47 -3.38 -21.08 -3.35
C THR A 47 -3.78 -19.91 -2.43
N CYS A 48 -3.03 -18.84 -2.45
CA CYS A 48 -3.43 -17.63 -1.71
C CYS A 48 -4.76 -17.04 -2.20
N GLU A 49 -5.11 -17.24 -3.47
CA GLU A 49 -6.25 -16.58 -4.12
C GLU A 49 -7.31 -17.54 -4.66
N THR A 50 -6.96 -18.79 -4.90
CA THR A 50 -7.87 -19.76 -5.50
C THR A 50 -8.12 -20.91 -4.55
N ASP A 51 -9.39 -21.33 -4.50
CA ASP A 51 -9.80 -22.52 -3.78
C ASP A 51 -9.18 -23.76 -4.42
N GLY A 52 -8.79 -24.71 -3.60
CA GLY A 52 -8.38 -26.05 -3.99
C GLY A 52 -9.52 -27.05 -3.87
N LYS A 53 -9.22 -28.34 -4.14
CA LYS A 53 -10.14 -29.46 -3.99
C LYS A 53 -9.42 -30.67 -3.41
N THR A 54 -10.11 -31.43 -2.55
CA THR A 54 -9.62 -32.73 -2.11
C THR A 54 -9.60 -33.72 -3.26
N GLU A 55 -8.93 -34.85 -3.08
CA GLU A 55 -9.09 -36.01 -3.95
C GLU A 55 -10.54 -36.49 -3.91
N GLY A 56 -11.03 -36.97 -5.08
CA GLY A 56 -12.33 -37.59 -5.26
C GLY A 56 -12.23 -38.80 -6.16
N SER A 57 -13.37 -39.34 -6.55
CA SER A 57 -13.42 -40.42 -7.55
C SER A 57 -14.77 -40.48 -8.25
N HIS A 58 -14.75 -40.95 -9.50
CA HIS A 58 -15.96 -41.22 -10.29
C HIS A 58 -15.86 -42.56 -10.99
N CYS A 59 -16.99 -43.08 -11.43
CA CYS A 59 -17.02 -44.32 -12.22
C CYS A 59 -16.67 -44.02 -13.68
N SER A 60 -15.62 -44.69 -14.22
CA SER A 60 -15.21 -44.54 -15.62
C SER A 60 -16.23 -45.01 -16.65
N VAL A 61 -17.23 -45.81 -16.24
CA VAL A 61 -18.23 -46.41 -17.15
C VAL A 61 -19.50 -45.55 -17.21
N CYS A 62 -19.98 -45.05 -16.06
CA CYS A 62 -21.26 -44.37 -15.99
C CYS A 62 -21.16 -42.91 -15.49
N GLY A 63 -19.96 -42.42 -15.15
CA GLY A 63 -19.72 -41.06 -14.69
C GLY A 63 -20.21 -40.78 -13.26
N LYS A 64 -20.82 -41.76 -12.56
CA LYS A 64 -21.34 -41.53 -11.20
C LYS A 64 -20.19 -41.13 -10.26
N VAL A 65 -20.35 -40.02 -9.52
CA VAL A 65 -19.43 -39.64 -8.45
C VAL A 65 -19.50 -40.70 -7.35
N LEU A 66 -18.35 -41.28 -7.00
CA LEU A 66 -18.20 -42.28 -5.95
C LEU A 66 -17.69 -41.64 -4.66
N THR A 67 -16.75 -40.70 -4.77
CA THR A 67 -16.24 -39.87 -3.68
C THR A 67 -16.25 -38.43 -4.15
N GLU A 68 -16.98 -37.59 -3.46
CA GLU A 68 -17.09 -36.17 -3.81
C GLU A 68 -15.82 -35.41 -3.44
N GLN A 69 -15.34 -34.56 -4.35
CA GLN A 69 -14.27 -33.59 -4.05
C GLN A 69 -14.81 -32.49 -3.16
N LYS A 70 -14.16 -32.23 -2.03
CA LYS A 70 -14.48 -31.12 -1.12
C LYS A 70 -13.63 -29.91 -1.45
N THR A 71 -14.23 -28.72 -1.39
CA THR A 71 -13.51 -27.46 -1.57
C THR A 71 -12.58 -27.19 -0.39
N ILE A 72 -11.31 -26.88 -0.70
CA ILE A 72 -10.31 -26.37 0.24
C ILE A 72 -10.23 -24.86 -0.02
N LYS A 73 -10.61 -24.05 0.95
CA LYS A 73 -10.62 -22.59 0.76
C LYS A 73 -9.23 -22.04 0.51
N ALA A 74 -9.18 -20.96 -0.32
CA ALA A 74 -7.97 -20.18 -0.54
C ALA A 74 -7.37 -19.75 0.80
N THR A 75 -6.04 -19.83 0.93
CA THR A 75 -5.33 -19.56 2.19
C THR A 75 -5.25 -18.08 2.54
N GLY A 76 -5.53 -17.21 1.56
CA GLY A 76 -5.26 -15.79 1.69
C GLY A 76 -3.76 -15.47 1.58
N HIS A 77 -3.42 -14.18 1.75
CA HIS A 77 -2.03 -13.74 1.71
C HIS A 77 -1.47 -13.59 3.13
N ASP A 78 -0.30 -14.18 3.36
CA ASP A 78 0.52 -13.94 4.55
C ASP A 78 1.54 -12.85 4.23
N TRP A 79 1.17 -11.58 4.56
CA TRP A 79 2.01 -10.42 4.31
C TRP A 79 3.15 -10.32 5.34
N ASP A 80 4.32 -9.91 4.87
CA ASP A 80 5.45 -9.54 5.74
C ASP A 80 5.17 -8.21 6.47
N GLU A 81 6.13 -7.73 7.27
CA GLU A 81 6.01 -6.46 8.03
C GLU A 81 6.03 -5.22 7.13
N GLY A 82 6.33 -5.39 5.83
CA GLY A 82 6.45 -4.33 4.86
C GLY A 82 7.71 -3.48 5.03
N LYS A 83 8.22 -2.96 3.93
CA LYS A 83 9.39 -2.07 3.87
C LYS A 83 9.01 -0.74 3.25
N ILE A 84 9.61 0.35 3.73
CA ILE A 84 9.52 1.64 3.06
C ILE A 84 10.32 1.55 1.77
N THR A 85 9.63 1.58 0.64
CA THR A 85 10.23 1.54 -0.71
C THR A 85 10.38 2.93 -1.32
N LYS A 86 9.57 3.89 -0.87
CA LYS A 86 9.73 5.32 -1.12
C LYS A 86 9.55 6.05 0.21
N ALA A 87 10.54 6.81 0.66
CA ALA A 87 10.40 7.64 1.84
C ALA A 87 9.42 8.79 1.59
N ALA A 88 8.63 9.14 2.60
CA ALA A 88 7.83 10.36 2.56
C ALA A 88 8.76 11.59 2.66
N THR A 89 8.41 12.66 1.96
CA THR A 89 9.02 13.98 2.11
C THR A 89 8.06 14.93 2.83
N CYS A 90 8.43 16.20 2.97
CA CYS A 90 7.51 17.17 3.55
C CYS A 90 6.22 17.33 2.74
N GLU A 91 6.27 17.13 1.43
CA GLU A 91 5.15 17.41 0.50
C GLU A 91 4.60 16.16 -0.17
N GLU A 92 5.43 15.14 -0.34
CA GLU A 92 5.04 13.92 -1.03
C GLU A 92 4.86 12.76 -0.06
N LYS A 93 3.86 11.95 -0.35
CA LYS A 93 3.65 10.67 0.33
C LYS A 93 4.78 9.70 0.01
N GLY A 94 5.16 8.92 1.00
CA GLY A 94 5.98 7.74 0.84
C GLY A 94 5.15 6.52 0.46
N VAL A 95 5.82 5.39 0.25
CA VAL A 95 5.20 4.10 -0.07
C VAL A 95 5.82 3.02 0.81
N LYS A 96 4.96 2.25 1.48
CA LYS A 96 5.32 1.02 2.17
C LYS A 96 4.85 -0.16 1.34
N THR A 97 5.74 -1.08 1.02
CA THR A 97 5.46 -2.27 0.22
C THR A 97 5.52 -3.51 1.09
N TYR A 98 4.48 -4.32 1.01
CA TYR A 98 4.37 -5.62 1.67
C TYR A 98 4.50 -6.73 0.64
N THR A 99 5.15 -7.83 1.00
CA THR A 99 5.31 -9.00 0.14
C THR A 99 4.69 -10.22 0.80
N CYS A 100 3.84 -10.94 0.07
CA CYS A 100 3.31 -12.20 0.57
C CYS A 100 4.44 -13.25 0.68
N ARG A 101 4.60 -13.86 1.88
CA ARG A 101 5.63 -14.86 2.14
C ARG A 101 5.49 -16.09 1.27
N THR A 102 4.25 -16.46 0.91
CA THR A 102 3.91 -17.67 0.14
C THR A 102 4.01 -17.44 -1.36
N CYS A 103 3.25 -16.51 -1.92
CA CYS A 103 3.12 -16.33 -3.37
C CYS A 103 3.97 -15.20 -3.97
N LYS A 104 4.69 -14.44 -3.15
CA LYS A 104 5.56 -13.31 -3.52
C LYS A 104 4.85 -12.12 -4.17
N LYS A 105 3.53 -12.12 -4.25
CA LYS A 105 2.77 -10.93 -4.66
C LYS A 105 3.00 -9.79 -3.69
N THR A 106 2.95 -8.57 -4.19
CA THR A 106 3.15 -7.36 -3.40
C THR A 106 1.87 -6.54 -3.33
N ARG A 107 1.71 -5.81 -2.23
CA ARG A 107 0.74 -4.72 -2.07
C ARG A 107 1.45 -3.49 -1.54
N THR A 108 0.92 -2.32 -1.83
CA THR A 108 1.47 -1.05 -1.35
C THR A 108 0.47 -0.34 -0.45
N GLU A 109 1.02 0.47 0.44
CA GLU A 109 0.27 1.37 1.33
C GLU A 109 0.95 2.74 1.32
N ASP A 110 0.17 3.82 1.25
CA ASP A 110 0.67 5.17 1.32
C ASP A 110 1.16 5.49 2.73
N VAL A 111 2.37 6.04 2.82
CA VAL A 111 2.89 6.67 4.04
C VAL A 111 2.62 8.17 3.93
N PRO A 112 1.89 8.79 4.85
CA PRO A 112 1.56 10.21 4.79
C PRO A 112 2.81 11.09 4.62
N ALA A 113 2.68 12.21 3.90
CA ALA A 113 3.71 13.23 3.84
C ALA A 113 3.99 13.78 5.24
N LEU A 114 5.25 14.13 5.51
CA LEU A 114 5.69 14.57 6.84
C LEU A 114 5.15 15.95 7.23
N GLY A 115 4.74 16.76 6.23
CA GLY A 115 4.43 18.15 6.42
C GLY A 115 5.68 19.00 6.64
N HIS A 116 5.50 20.31 6.77
CA HIS A 116 6.58 21.22 7.09
C HIS A 116 6.66 21.49 8.59
N GLN A 117 7.87 21.42 9.16
CA GLN A 117 8.16 21.80 10.53
C GLN A 117 8.77 23.19 10.52
N ALA A 118 7.97 24.19 10.89
CA ALA A 118 8.41 25.58 10.87
C ALA A 118 9.41 25.88 11.98
N VAL A 119 10.51 26.54 11.61
CA VAL A 119 11.47 27.19 12.51
C VAL A 119 11.48 28.66 12.18
N THR A 120 11.42 29.48 13.22
CA THR A 120 11.40 30.94 13.08
C THR A 120 12.78 31.49 12.73
N ASP A 121 12.82 32.32 11.70
CA ASP A 121 13.96 33.17 11.36
C ASP A 121 13.73 34.52 12.02
N ALA A 122 14.51 34.83 13.05
CA ALA A 122 14.32 36.06 13.86
C ALA A 122 14.38 37.34 13.04
N ALA A 123 13.58 38.32 13.42
CA ALA A 123 13.65 39.66 12.88
C ALA A 123 15.01 40.31 13.21
N VAL A 124 15.50 41.14 12.31
CA VAL A 124 16.66 41.99 12.50
C VAL A 124 16.19 43.44 12.43
N ALA A 125 16.40 44.20 13.49
CA ALA A 125 16.01 45.58 13.50
C ALA A 125 16.86 46.41 12.51
N ALA A 126 16.20 47.32 11.77
CA ALA A 126 16.91 48.29 10.95
C ALA A 126 17.65 49.31 11.84
N THR A 127 18.82 49.76 11.41
CA THR A 127 19.58 50.83 12.03
C THR A 127 19.47 52.11 11.21
N CYS A 128 20.19 53.17 11.60
CA CYS A 128 20.24 54.39 10.79
C CYS A 128 20.84 54.15 9.39
N GLU A 129 21.76 53.18 9.26
CA GLU A 129 22.57 52.99 8.05
C GLU A 129 22.34 51.62 7.38
N THR A 130 21.80 50.66 8.10
CA THR A 130 21.59 49.28 7.58
C THR A 130 20.14 48.88 7.60
N ASP A 131 19.71 48.25 6.51
CA ASP A 131 18.40 47.64 6.41
C ASP A 131 18.26 46.49 7.43
N GLY A 132 17.09 46.37 8.01
CA GLY A 132 16.66 45.22 8.83
C GLY A 132 15.88 44.20 8.03
N LYS A 133 15.35 43.20 8.73
CA LYS A 133 14.46 42.16 8.18
C LYS A 133 13.33 41.91 9.14
N THR A 134 12.14 41.63 8.61
CA THR A 134 11.01 41.10 9.40
C THR A 134 11.31 39.70 9.89
N GLU A 135 10.52 39.22 10.84
CA GLU A 135 10.47 37.78 11.16
C GLU A 135 10.03 36.96 9.95
N GLY A 136 10.61 35.78 9.80
CA GLY A 136 10.25 34.81 8.78
C GLY A 136 10.22 33.40 9.35
N SER A 137 10.10 32.39 8.48
CA SER A 137 10.24 30.99 8.89
C SER A 137 10.61 30.11 7.72
N HIS A 138 11.32 29.03 8.04
CA HIS A 138 11.66 27.96 7.10
C HIS A 138 11.35 26.58 7.69
N CYS A 139 11.27 25.57 6.84
CA CYS A 139 11.12 24.19 7.30
C CYS A 139 12.48 23.64 7.75
N SER A 140 12.57 23.13 8.98
CA SER A 140 13.79 22.53 9.52
C SER A 140 14.23 21.24 8.79
N VAL A 141 13.28 20.57 8.10
CA VAL A 141 13.57 19.27 7.44
C VAL A 141 14.02 19.46 5.99
N CYS A 142 13.37 20.34 5.22
CA CYS A 142 13.63 20.50 3.78
C CYS A 142 14.19 21.88 3.39
N GLY A 143 14.29 22.83 4.34
CA GLY A 143 14.82 24.18 4.09
C GLY A 143 13.85 25.11 3.34
N LYS A 144 12.65 24.64 2.95
CA LYS A 144 11.68 25.48 2.22
C LYS A 144 11.29 26.69 3.06
N VAL A 145 11.41 27.87 2.47
CA VAL A 145 10.92 29.12 3.09
C VAL A 145 9.40 29.06 3.17
N LEU A 146 8.85 29.17 4.38
CA LEU A 146 7.43 29.15 4.68
C LEU A 146 6.87 30.55 4.78
N VAL A 147 7.60 31.43 5.48
CA VAL A 147 7.32 32.86 5.56
C VAL A 147 8.60 33.60 5.19
N LYS A 148 8.55 34.38 4.12
CA LYS A 148 9.69 35.11 3.64
C LYS A 148 9.96 36.32 4.56
N GLN A 149 11.22 36.52 4.91
CA GLN A 149 11.64 37.79 5.57
C GLN A 149 11.55 38.94 4.56
N GLU A 150 10.88 40.03 4.96
CA GLU A 150 10.82 41.24 4.18
C GLU A 150 11.87 42.23 4.68
N THR A 151 12.44 43.04 3.76
CA THR A 151 13.42 44.06 4.11
C THR A 151 12.74 45.23 4.79
N VAL A 152 13.23 45.57 5.98
CA VAL A 152 12.86 46.83 6.70
C VAL A 152 13.94 47.87 6.40
N LYS A 153 13.59 48.93 5.71
CA LYS A 153 14.57 49.94 5.30
C LYS A 153 15.24 50.62 6.47
N ALA A 154 16.52 50.98 6.28
CA ALA A 154 17.27 51.83 7.21
C ALA A 154 16.51 53.09 7.57
N THR A 155 16.54 53.43 8.84
CA THR A 155 15.75 54.58 9.36
C THR A 155 16.31 55.94 8.99
N GLY A 156 17.55 55.99 8.49
CA GLY A 156 18.28 57.22 8.27
C GLY A 156 18.70 57.88 9.58
N HIS A 157 19.49 58.95 9.48
CA HIS A 157 19.89 59.75 10.63
C HIS A 157 18.82 60.76 10.97
N LYS A 158 18.54 60.92 12.26
CA LYS A 158 17.67 61.97 12.80
C LYS A 158 18.54 63.04 13.50
N PRO A 159 18.89 64.11 12.81
CA PRO A 159 19.80 65.12 13.39
C PRO A 159 19.15 65.87 14.54
N VAL A 160 19.91 66.07 15.59
CA VAL A 160 19.60 66.93 16.71
C VAL A 160 20.71 67.93 16.82
N THR A 161 20.38 69.21 16.98
CA THR A 161 21.37 70.33 17.07
C THR A 161 21.99 70.31 18.45
N ASP A 162 23.32 70.39 18.49
CA ASP A 162 24.10 70.64 19.70
C ASP A 162 24.36 72.11 19.77
N ALA A 163 23.81 72.79 20.78
CA ALA A 163 23.97 74.23 20.93
C ALA A 163 25.45 74.61 21.12
N ALA A 164 25.81 75.74 20.56
CA ALA A 164 27.14 76.35 20.80
C ALA A 164 27.32 76.69 22.29
N VAL A 165 28.52 76.42 22.79
CA VAL A 165 28.96 76.78 24.15
C VAL A 165 30.06 77.84 24.04
N ALA A 166 29.78 79.00 24.66
CA ALA A 166 30.76 80.08 24.66
C ALA A 166 32.02 79.73 25.46
N ALA A 167 33.21 80.12 24.96
CA ALA A 167 34.43 79.99 25.71
C ALA A 167 34.47 80.83 26.95
N THR A 168 35.08 80.38 28.04
CA THR A 168 35.32 81.13 29.27
C THR A 168 36.83 81.34 29.42
N CYS A 169 37.29 82.04 30.47
CA CYS A 169 38.73 82.20 30.73
C CYS A 169 39.45 80.92 31.07
N GLU A 170 38.73 79.86 31.41
CA GLU A 170 39.28 78.57 31.87
C GLU A 170 38.91 77.37 31.01
N THR A 171 37.93 77.46 30.10
CA THR A 171 37.45 76.36 29.26
C THR A 171 37.22 76.79 27.81
N ASP A 172 37.61 75.93 26.88
CA ASP A 172 37.37 76.14 25.45
C ASP A 172 35.84 76.12 25.14
N GLY A 173 35.34 76.98 24.30
CA GLY A 173 34.03 76.98 23.77
C GLY A 173 33.82 75.87 22.69
N LYS A 174 32.58 75.62 22.38
CA LYS A 174 32.24 74.68 21.26
C LYS A 174 31.31 75.45 20.31
N THR A 175 31.54 75.26 19.01
CA THR A 175 30.61 75.72 17.97
C THR A 175 29.37 74.87 17.96
N GLU A 176 28.29 75.44 17.39
CA GLU A 176 27.10 74.60 17.08
C GLU A 176 27.44 73.39 16.21
N GLY A 177 26.90 72.29 16.55
CA GLY A 177 27.06 71.06 15.84
C GLY A 177 25.75 70.30 15.71
N SER A 178 25.81 69.07 15.21
CA SER A 178 24.64 68.16 15.20
C SER A 178 25.09 66.71 15.34
N HIS A 179 24.27 65.92 15.97
CA HIS A 179 24.43 64.48 16.06
C HIS A 179 23.13 63.76 15.77
N CYS A 180 23.18 62.52 15.41
CA CYS A 180 21.99 61.68 15.25
C CYS A 180 21.49 61.22 16.63
N SER A 181 20.20 61.52 16.94
CA SER A 181 19.59 61.14 18.22
C SER A 181 19.50 59.61 18.45
N ALA A 182 19.61 58.81 17.38
CA ALA A 182 19.45 57.35 17.46
C ALA A 182 20.81 56.60 17.53
N CYS A 183 21.87 57.11 16.90
CA CYS A 183 23.17 56.42 16.84
C CYS A 183 24.34 57.26 17.35
N GLY A 184 24.13 58.51 17.68
CA GLY A 184 25.17 59.41 18.25
C GLY A 184 26.18 59.95 17.24
N LYS A 185 26.15 59.54 15.95
CA LYS A 185 27.04 60.04 14.91
C LYS A 185 26.75 61.44 14.52
#